data_0552892293e114b3b552df44b1b79919
#
_entry.id   0552892293e114b3b552df44b1b79919
#
_cell.length_a   1.000
_cell.length_b   1.000
_cell.length_c   1.000
_cell.angle_alpha   90.00
_cell.angle_beta   90.00
_cell.angle_gamma   90.00
#
_symmetry.space_group_name_H-M   'P 1'
#
loop_
_entity.id
_entity.type
_entity.pdbx_description
1 polymer ?
#
loop_
_entity_poly.entity_id
_entity_poly.type
_entity_poly.pdbx_seq_one_letter_code
_entity_poly.pdbx_strand_id
1 'polypeptide(L)'
;MEQRYAGFDGLNLTWETLEGIAKHNGPIFRDYSSTIQELDTFFDLQMGLNGSLESQIASLADDVAYNAHDLNDGLRAGFFSIDDLLDIPLVSANIKFLFEKYPSITNGRLIHELSRRTVNVMVDDILKETRSRLQKENPSSSQDVRERKQPIAAFSSVLRTQVDELRSFLFQRMYRHYKVNRMANKAKRVITSLFELFMSEPSCLPSEWQHDSSHIKNTAQARNVADYIAGMTDRYALLEHERLFD
;
A
#
# COMPACT_ATOMS: atom_id res chain seq x y z
N MET A 1 -18.42 3.39 5.08
CA MET A 1 -18.41 2.74 6.41
C MET A 1 -18.89 3.67 7.53
N GLU A 2 -18.93 4.96 7.29
CA GLU A 2 -19.25 5.97 8.33
C GLU A 2 -20.65 5.80 8.94
N GLN A 3 -21.62 5.31 8.17
CA GLN A 3 -23.02 5.14 8.62
C GLN A 3 -23.44 3.66 8.70
N ARG A 4 -22.55 2.79 9.09
CA ARG A 4 -22.83 1.34 9.14
C ARG A 4 -23.47 0.88 10.45
N TYR A 5 -23.14 1.52 11.56
CA TYR A 5 -23.55 1.13 12.90
C TYR A 5 -24.54 2.14 13.48
N ALA A 6 -25.59 1.65 14.12
CA ALA A 6 -26.64 2.53 14.66
C ALA A 6 -26.21 3.36 15.88
N GLY A 7 -25.16 2.93 16.58
CA GLY A 7 -24.73 3.57 17.83
C GLY A 7 -23.59 4.58 17.69
N PHE A 8 -22.93 4.62 16.55
CA PHE A 8 -21.78 5.51 16.28
C PHE A 8 -21.47 5.56 14.80
N ASP A 9 -20.84 6.64 14.39
CA ASP A 9 -20.31 6.79 13.03
C ASP A 9 -18.92 6.16 12.90
N GLY A 10 -18.61 5.62 11.73
CA GLY A 10 -17.34 4.99 11.43
C GLY A 10 -17.17 3.62 12.05
N LEU A 11 -15.93 3.25 12.37
CA LEU A 11 -15.53 1.94 12.90
C LEU A 11 -15.26 1.97 14.42
N ASN A 12 -15.42 3.11 15.08
CA ASN A 12 -15.10 3.31 16.50
C ASN A 12 -13.67 2.84 16.84
N LEU A 13 -12.70 3.29 16.04
CA LEU A 13 -11.28 2.93 16.18
C LEU A 13 -10.66 3.60 17.41
N THR A 14 -9.68 2.93 18.01
CA THR A 14 -8.85 3.54 19.06
C THR A 14 -7.93 4.62 18.48
N TRP A 15 -7.44 5.50 19.34
CA TRP A 15 -6.50 6.54 18.97
C TRP A 15 -5.24 5.97 18.29
N GLU A 16 -4.70 4.88 18.82
CA GLU A 16 -3.50 4.22 18.28
C GLU A 16 -3.74 3.65 16.87
N THR A 17 -4.95 3.15 16.62
CA THR A 17 -5.31 2.66 15.29
C THR A 17 -5.45 3.81 14.29
N LEU A 18 -6.09 4.91 14.69
CA LEU A 18 -6.18 6.12 13.87
C LEU A 18 -4.80 6.71 13.57
N GLU A 19 -3.95 6.80 14.60
CA GLU A 19 -2.55 7.19 14.46
C GLU A 19 -1.82 6.31 13.45
N GLY A 20 -1.95 5.00 13.58
CA GLY A 20 -1.30 4.03 12.71
C GLY A 20 -1.73 4.14 11.25
N ILE A 21 -3.02 4.37 11.00
CA ILE A 21 -3.55 4.60 9.64
C ILE A 21 -3.01 5.93 9.08
N ALA A 22 -3.10 7.01 9.85
CA ALA A 22 -2.67 8.33 9.41
C ALA A 22 -1.15 8.38 9.13
N LYS A 23 -0.35 7.72 9.96
CA LYS A 23 1.13 7.68 9.87
C LYS A 23 1.68 6.41 9.22
N HIS A 24 0.90 5.71 8.43
CA HIS A 24 1.34 4.46 7.80
C HIS A 24 2.68 4.59 7.06
N ASN A 25 2.92 5.72 6.41
CA ASN A 25 4.18 6.02 5.72
C ASN A 25 5.18 6.84 6.56
N GLY A 26 4.99 6.90 7.86
CA GLY A 26 5.83 7.66 8.79
C GLY A 26 5.27 9.04 9.15
N PRO A 27 6.08 9.89 9.83
CA PRO A 27 5.68 11.22 10.24
C PRO A 27 5.29 12.12 9.06
N ILE A 28 4.25 12.94 9.23
CA ILE A 28 3.80 13.90 8.23
C ILE A 28 3.99 15.32 8.78
N PHE A 29 4.83 16.10 8.11
CA PHE A 29 5.18 17.46 8.54
C PHE A 29 4.43 18.55 7.79
N ARG A 30 3.79 18.26 6.65
CA ARG A 30 3.07 19.21 5.78
C ARG A 30 2.01 18.51 4.94
N ASP A 31 1.01 19.29 4.53
CA ASP A 31 0.07 18.98 3.42
C ASP A 31 -0.65 17.61 3.52
N TYR A 32 -1.22 17.30 4.67
CA TYR A 32 -2.15 16.18 4.75
C TYR A 32 -3.60 16.63 4.42
N SER A 33 -4.42 15.67 3.98
CA SER A 33 -5.79 15.94 3.51
C SER A 33 -6.64 16.63 4.59
N SER A 34 -7.66 17.40 4.16
CA SER A 34 -8.61 18.05 5.08
C SER A 34 -9.23 17.06 6.06
N THR A 35 -9.54 15.83 5.62
CA THR A 35 -10.09 14.77 6.48
C THR A 35 -9.11 14.40 7.61
N ILE A 36 -7.81 14.27 7.31
CA ILE A 36 -6.81 14.00 8.35
C ILE A 36 -6.61 15.21 9.26
N GLN A 37 -6.68 16.45 8.70
CA GLN A 37 -6.64 17.68 9.51
C GLN A 37 -7.79 17.76 10.50
N GLU A 38 -9.00 17.44 10.08
CA GLU A 38 -10.17 17.36 10.95
C GLU A 38 -9.97 16.33 12.06
N LEU A 39 -9.53 15.11 11.72
CA LEU A 39 -9.24 14.07 12.71
C LEU A 39 -8.15 14.49 13.70
N ASP A 40 -7.07 15.10 13.23
CA ASP A 40 -5.97 15.57 14.08
C ASP A 40 -6.42 16.68 15.03
N THR A 41 -7.35 17.55 14.59
CA THR A 41 -7.94 18.57 15.45
C THR A 41 -8.73 17.98 16.62
N PHE A 42 -9.40 16.84 16.41
CA PHE A 42 -10.17 16.16 17.47
C PHE A 42 -9.32 15.27 18.37
N PHE A 43 -8.32 14.60 17.81
CA PHE A 43 -7.62 13.50 18.48
C PHE A 43 -6.15 13.79 18.76
N ASP A 44 -5.58 14.88 18.25
CA ASP A 44 -4.15 15.20 18.35
C ASP A 44 -3.27 13.97 18.04
N LEU A 45 -3.29 13.54 16.78
CA LEU A 45 -2.56 12.34 16.33
C LEU A 45 -1.04 12.52 16.31
N GLN A 46 -0.52 13.66 16.76
CA GLN A 46 0.91 13.96 16.85
C GLN A 46 1.63 13.73 15.52
N MET A 47 1.07 14.23 14.42
CA MET A 47 1.44 13.90 13.04
C MET A 47 2.94 14.05 12.73
N GLY A 48 3.64 14.96 13.41
CA GLY A 48 5.09 15.19 13.25
C GLY A 48 5.99 14.18 13.96
N LEU A 49 5.43 13.26 14.77
CA LEU A 49 6.18 12.22 15.47
C LEU A 49 6.06 10.87 14.73
N ASN A 50 6.97 9.93 15.02
CA ASN A 50 6.81 8.58 14.51
C ASN A 50 5.50 7.95 15.02
N GLY A 51 5.00 6.93 14.33
CA GLY A 51 3.93 6.09 14.83
C GLY A 51 4.39 5.18 15.97
N SER A 52 3.45 4.52 16.65
CA SER A 52 3.74 3.46 17.61
C SER A 52 4.63 2.37 17.00
N LEU A 53 5.23 1.52 17.82
CA LEU A 53 6.06 0.42 17.32
C LEU A 53 5.24 -0.53 16.42
N GLU A 54 3.99 -0.77 16.79
CA GLU A 54 3.05 -1.58 16.01
C GLU A 54 2.77 -0.96 14.64
N SER A 55 2.55 0.36 14.57
CA SER A 55 2.37 1.09 13.33
C SER A 55 3.59 0.99 12.41
N GLN A 56 4.80 1.15 12.98
CA GLN A 56 6.06 1.01 12.25
C GLN A 56 6.24 -0.41 11.70
N ILE A 57 5.90 -1.43 12.48
CA ILE A 57 5.96 -2.84 12.04
C ILE A 57 4.92 -3.11 10.95
N ALA A 58 3.70 -2.60 11.09
CA ALA A 58 2.64 -2.76 10.08
C ALA A 58 3.07 -2.17 8.72
N SER A 59 3.68 -0.99 8.73
CA SER A 59 4.24 -0.36 7.51
C SER A 59 5.32 -1.22 6.85
N LEU A 60 6.26 -1.75 7.65
CA LEU A 60 7.31 -2.65 7.15
C LEU A 60 6.76 -3.99 6.65
N ALA A 61 5.71 -4.52 7.29
CA ALA A 61 5.07 -5.75 6.85
C ALA A 61 4.41 -5.60 5.47
N ASP A 62 3.82 -4.43 5.20
CA ASP A 62 3.30 -4.07 3.89
C ASP A 62 4.42 -4.02 2.84
N ASP A 63 5.53 -3.36 3.18
CA ASP A 63 6.74 -3.34 2.34
C ASP A 63 7.26 -4.75 2.00
N VAL A 64 7.30 -5.64 2.99
CA VAL A 64 7.73 -7.05 2.80
C VAL A 64 6.77 -7.77 1.86
N ALA A 65 5.46 -7.62 2.08
CA ALA A 65 4.44 -8.24 1.27
C ALA A 65 4.51 -7.77 -0.18
N TYR A 66 4.57 -6.46 -0.42
CA TYR A 66 4.69 -5.88 -1.77
C TYR A 66 5.90 -6.41 -2.51
N ASN A 67 7.10 -6.33 -1.93
CA ASN A 67 8.31 -6.78 -2.61
C ASN A 67 8.26 -8.28 -2.99
N ALA A 68 7.72 -9.12 -2.10
CA ALA A 68 7.65 -10.56 -2.35
C ALA A 68 6.54 -10.95 -3.34
N HIS A 69 5.38 -10.29 -3.27
CA HIS A 69 4.28 -10.55 -4.19
C HIS A 69 4.57 -10.02 -5.58
N ASP A 70 5.13 -8.83 -5.71
CA ASP A 70 5.51 -8.27 -7.00
C ASP A 70 6.59 -9.10 -7.69
N LEU A 71 7.56 -9.63 -6.93
CA LEU A 71 8.55 -10.57 -7.44
C LEU A 71 7.89 -11.83 -8.00
N ASN A 72 6.94 -12.42 -7.26
CA ASN A 72 6.19 -13.59 -7.69
C ASN A 72 5.34 -13.30 -8.94
N ASP A 73 4.61 -12.20 -8.92
CA ASP A 73 3.68 -11.84 -9.99
C ASP A 73 4.44 -11.48 -11.28
N GLY A 74 5.55 -10.76 -11.17
CA GLY A 74 6.40 -10.45 -12.32
C GLY A 74 6.97 -11.69 -12.99
N LEU A 75 7.44 -12.67 -12.22
CA LEU A 75 7.91 -13.96 -12.71
C LEU A 75 6.78 -14.78 -13.38
N ARG A 76 5.60 -14.84 -12.74
CA ARG A 76 4.43 -15.57 -13.29
C ARG A 76 3.86 -14.92 -14.54
N ALA A 77 3.87 -13.60 -14.60
CA ALA A 77 3.41 -12.84 -15.77
C ALA A 77 4.45 -12.83 -16.91
N GLY A 78 5.66 -13.35 -16.67
CA GLY A 78 6.75 -13.36 -17.64
C GLY A 78 7.27 -11.97 -18.00
N PHE A 79 7.24 -11.04 -17.06
CA PHE A 79 7.83 -9.71 -17.23
C PHE A 79 9.36 -9.75 -17.16
N PHE A 80 9.89 -10.71 -16.42
CA PHE A 80 11.30 -11.04 -16.30
C PHE A 80 11.46 -12.52 -15.93
N SER A 81 12.68 -13.06 -16.12
CA SER A 81 13.04 -14.45 -15.84
C SER A 81 13.85 -14.57 -14.54
N ILE A 82 14.12 -15.80 -14.10
CA ILE A 82 15.04 -16.08 -12.98
C ILE A 82 16.45 -15.57 -13.29
N ASP A 83 16.89 -15.66 -14.54
CA ASP A 83 18.22 -15.20 -14.95
C ASP A 83 18.38 -13.68 -14.83
N ASP A 84 17.31 -12.91 -15.08
CA ASP A 84 17.30 -11.46 -14.89
C ASP A 84 17.47 -11.03 -13.42
N LEU A 85 17.27 -11.95 -12.46
CA LEU A 85 17.34 -11.69 -11.02
C LEU A 85 18.69 -12.04 -10.38
N LEU A 86 19.62 -12.62 -11.15
CA LEU A 86 20.92 -13.05 -10.62
C LEU A 86 21.82 -11.89 -10.18
N ASP A 87 21.57 -10.70 -10.70
CA ASP A 87 22.28 -9.46 -10.32
C ASP A 87 21.63 -8.73 -9.12
N ILE A 88 20.50 -9.24 -8.59
CA ILE A 88 19.80 -8.65 -7.44
C ILE A 88 20.22 -9.40 -6.17
N PRO A 89 21.06 -8.83 -5.29
CA PRO A 89 21.72 -9.56 -4.20
C PRO A 89 20.77 -10.34 -3.28
N LEU A 90 19.67 -9.72 -2.83
CA LEU A 90 18.66 -10.37 -1.98
C LEU A 90 18.08 -11.61 -2.66
N VAL A 91 17.79 -11.51 -3.94
CA VAL A 91 17.08 -12.55 -4.70
C VAL A 91 18.07 -13.62 -5.17
N SER A 92 19.23 -13.23 -5.68
CA SER A 92 20.27 -14.16 -6.15
C SER A 92 20.77 -15.09 -5.05
N ALA A 93 20.96 -14.56 -3.83
CA ALA A 93 21.32 -15.39 -2.67
C ALA A 93 20.25 -16.43 -2.34
N ASN A 94 18.97 -16.04 -2.45
CA ASN A 94 17.85 -16.95 -2.23
C ASN A 94 17.74 -18.01 -3.34
N ILE A 95 17.94 -17.64 -4.60
CA ILE A 95 17.95 -18.56 -5.74
C ILE A 95 19.06 -19.61 -5.56
N LYS A 96 20.29 -19.17 -5.26
CA LYS A 96 21.44 -20.05 -5.01
C LYS A 96 21.13 -21.06 -3.91
N PHE A 97 20.64 -20.60 -2.77
CA PHE A 97 20.24 -21.47 -1.65
C PHE A 97 19.18 -22.50 -2.07
N LEU A 98 18.19 -22.11 -2.88
CA LEU A 98 17.13 -23.01 -3.32
C LEU A 98 17.64 -24.10 -4.29
N PHE A 99 18.53 -23.77 -5.19
CA PHE A 99 19.15 -24.75 -6.08
C PHE A 99 20.08 -25.70 -5.34
N GLU A 100 20.85 -25.22 -4.35
CA GLU A 100 21.67 -26.07 -3.49
C GLU A 100 20.82 -27.05 -2.69
N LYS A 101 19.69 -26.57 -2.14
CA LYS A 101 18.80 -27.39 -1.31
C LYS A 101 17.90 -28.33 -2.10
N TYR A 102 17.49 -27.91 -3.30
CA TYR A 102 16.55 -28.63 -4.16
C TYR A 102 17.05 -28.63 -5.62
N PRO A 103 18.08 -29.46 -5.97
CA PRO A 103 18.70 -29.43 -7.30
C PRO A 103 17.75 -29.70 -8.46
N SER A 104 16.65 -30.40 -8.24
CA SER A 104 15.64 -30.75 -9.27
C SER A 104 14.34 -29.95 -9.12
N ILE A 105 14.38 -28.77 -8.50
CA ILE A 105 13.18 -27.95 -8.29
C ILE A 105 12.58 -27.49 -9.62
N THR A 106 11.28 -27.68 -9.80
CA THR A 106 10.57 -27.20 -10.99
C THR A 106 10.35 -25.68 -10.90
N ASN A 107 10.26 -25.01 -12.05
CA ASN A 107 10.14 -23.55 -12.12
C ASN A 107 8.96 -23.00 -11.27
N GLY A 108 7.79 -23.62 -11.33
CA GLY A 108 6.62 -23.18 -10.53
C GLY A 108 6.85 -23.27 -9.02
N ARG A 109 7.56 -24.32 -8.56
CA ARG A 109 7.94 -24.47 -7.15
C ARG A 109 9.05 -23.50 -6.77
N LEU A 110 10.01 -23.27 -7.67
CA LEU A 110 11.10 -22.31 -7.47
C LEU A 110 10.53 -20.90 -7.21
N ILE A 111 9.60 -20.43 -8.05
CA ILE A 111 8.95 -19.12 -7.89
C ILE A 111 8.26 -19.01 -6.53
N HIS A 112 7.50 -20.04 -6.13
CA HIS A 112 6.81 -20.05 -4.85
C HIS A 112 7.78 -20.04 -3.65
N GLU A 113 8.78 -20.92 -3.67
CA GLU A 113 9.78 -21.01 -2.60
C GLU A 113 10.66 -19.75 -2.53
N LEU A 114 10.96 -19.13 -3.67
CA LEU A 114 11.70 -17.87 -3.75
C LEU A 114 10.91 -16.74 -3.06
N SER A 115 9.64 -16.58 -3.39
CA SER A 115 8.77 -15.59 -2.73
C SER A 115 8.71 -15.82 -1.20
N ARG A 116 8.42 -17.05 -0.77
CA ARG A 116 8.34 -17.43 0.65
C ARG A 116 9.66 -17.16 1.39
N ARG A 117 10.79 -17.53 0.76
CA ARG A 117 12.10 -17.30 1.36
C ARG A 117 12.45 -15.82 1.43
N THR A 118 12.11 -15.03 0.42
CA THR A 118 12.33 -13.58 0.41
C THR A 118 11.58 -12.91 1.56
N VAL A 119 10.31 -13.29 1.81
CA VAL A 119 9.55 -12.85 2.99
C VAL A 119 10.30 -13.22 4.28
N ASN A 120 10.71 -14.49 4.43
CA ASN A 120 11.37 -14.94 5.66
C ASN A 120 12.66 -14.17 5.95
N VAL A 121 13.51 -13.95 4.93
CA VAL A 121 14.77 -13.20 5.09
C VAL A 121 14.50 -11.76 5.53
N MET A 122 13.51 -11.11 4.92
CA MET A 122 13.14 -9.74 5.28
C MET A 122 12.56 -9.65 6.70
N VAL A 123 11.66 -10.56 7.07
CA VAL A 123 11.06 -10.62 8.42
C VAL A 123 12.11 -10.89 9.48
N ASP A 124 12.99 -11.88 9.26
CA ASP A 124 14.07 -12.20 10.20
C ASP A 124 15.01 -11.02 10.44
N ASP A 125 15.33 -10.27 9.39
CA ASP A 125 16.17 -9.07 9.50
C ASP A 125 15.47 -7.96 10.29
N ILE A 126 14.21 -7.65 9.97
CA ILE A 126 13.41 -6.67 10.70
C ILE A 126 13.35 -7.02 12.19
N LEU A 127 13.09 -8.28 12.52
CA LEU A 127 13.02 -8.73 13.91
C LEU A 127 14.36 -8.56 14.65
N LYS A 128 15.47 -8.93 14.00
CA LYS A 128 16.81 -8.81 14.59
C LYS A 128 17.20 -7.33 14.78
N GLU A 129 17.04 -6.53 13.74
CA GLU A 129 17.38 -5.11 13.77
C GLU A 129 16.53 -4.35 14.78
N THR A 130 15.20 -4.56 14.77
CA THR A 130 14.27 -3.92 15.69
C THR A 130 14.59 -4.28 17.15
N ARG A 131 14.87 -5.55 17.45
CA ARG A 131 15.28 -5.98 18.80
C ARG A 131 16.59 -5.33 19.22
N SER A 132 17.57 -5.24 18.31
CA SER A 132 18.85 -4.56 18.58
C SER A 132 18.65 -3.08 18.90
N ARG A 133 17.79 -2.39 18.13
CA ARG A 133 17.46 -0.98 18.37
C ARG A 133 16.70 -0.79 19.68
N LEU A 134 15.73 -1.64 19.99
CA LEU A 134 15.00 -1.60 21.25
C LEU A 134 15.96 -1.74 22.45
N GLN A 135 16.92 -2.66 22.39
CA GLN A 135 17.90 -2.85 23.45
C GLN A 135 18.83 -1.63 23.60
N LYS A 136 19.25 -1.05 22.47
CA LYS A 136 20.16 0.12 22.47
C LYS A 136 19.45 1.38 22.95
N GLU A 137 18.26 1.65 22.43
CA GLU A 137 17.50 2.87 22.69
C GLU A 137 16.73 2.82 24.01
N ASN A 138 16.42 1.61 24.49
CA ASN A 138 15.74 1.31 25.75
C ASN A 138 14.57 2.26 26.08
N PRO A 139 13.55 2.37 25.20
CA PRO A 139 12.39 3.24 25.45
C PRO A 139 11.63 2.77 26.67
N SER A 140 11.21 3.70 27.53
CA SER A 140 10.46 3.41 28.77
C SER A 140 8.93 3.42 28.56
N SER A 141 8.49 3.98 27.43
CA SER A 141 7.07 4.14 27.09
C SER A 141 6.85 4.10 25.57
N SER A 142 5.59 3.97 25.16
CA SER A 142 5.19 4.12 23.76
C SER A 142 5.43 5.55 23.25
N GLN A 143 5.36 6.54 24.14
CA GLN A 143 5.66 7.93 23.79
C GLN A 143 7.14 8.12 23.47
N ASP A 144 8.03 7.47 24.21
CA ASP A 144 9.48 7.50 23.91
C ASP A 144 9.77 6.95 22.51
N VAL A 145 9.00 5.94 22.05
CA VAL A 145 9.13 5.38 20.71
C VAL A 145 8.73 6.43 19.64
N ARG A 146 7.65 7.18 19.89
CA ARG A 146 7.17 8.22 18.98
C ARG A 146 8.16 9.38 18.83
N GLU A 147 8.76 9.80 19.92
CA GLU A 147 9.66 10.97 20.00
C GLU A 147 11.08 10.71 19.45
N ARG A 148 11.40 9.48 19.10
CA ARG A 148 12.73 9.17 18.52
C ARG A 148 12.89 9.85 17.16
N LYS A 149 14.13 10.30 16.88
CA LYS A 149 14.48 10.91 15.59
C LYS A 149 14.39 9.92 14.43
N GLN A 150 14.61 8.64 14.72
CA GLN A 150 14.54 7.57 13.73
C GLN A 150 13.57 6.49 14.21
N PRO A 151 12.86 5.83 13.31
CA PRO A 151 11.99 4.71 13.67
C PRO A 151 12.79 3.58 14.30
N ILE A 152 12.21 2.93 15.29
CA ILE A 152 12.82 1.77 15.96
C ILE A 152 12.70 0.53 15.08
N ALA A 153 11.51 0.29 14.52
CA ALA A 153 11.34 -0.79 13.57
C ALA A 153 11.98 -0.43 12.22
N ALA A 154 12.89 -1.26 11.75
CA ALA A 154 13.57 -1.01 10.47
C ALA A 154 14.24 -2.29 9.94
N PHE A 155 14.56 -2.28 8.67
CA PHE A 155 15.59 -3.17 8.11
C PHE A 155 16.98 -2.77 8.62
N SER A 156 17.90 -3.73 8.69
CA SER A 156 19.32 -3.43 8.79
C SER A 156 19.76 -2.59 7.57
N SER A 157 20.84 -1.82 7.72
CA SER A 157 21.34 -0.99 6.61
C SER A 157 21.71 -1.83 5.37
N VAL A 158 22.24 -3.03 5.58
CA VAL A 158 22.61 -3.96 4.50
C VAL A 158 21.36 -4.43 3.75
N LEU A 159 20.35 -4.93 4.48
CA LEU A 159 19.14 -5.43 3.82
C LEU A 159 18.32 -4.29 3.21
N ARG A 160 18.30 -3.12 3.80
CA ARG A 160 17.65 -1.93 3.23
C ARG A 160 18.17 -1.64 1.83
N THR A 161 19.49 -1.61 1.64
CA THR A 161 20.10 -1.41 0.33
C THR A 161 19.65 -2.49 -0.67
N GLN A 162 19.67 -3.76 -0.27
CA GLN A 162 19.25 -4.86 -1.13
C GLN A 162 17.76 -4.83 -1.50
N VAL A 163 16.91 -4.40 -0.56
CA VAL A 163 15.46 -4.20 -0.83
C VAL A 163 15.25 -3.03 -1.80
N ASP A 164 15.99 -1.94 -1.65
CA ASP A 164 15.89 -0.79 -2.54
C ASP A 164 16.37 -1.14 -3.98
N GLU A 165 17.38 -2.00 -4.12
CA GLU A 165 17.80 -2.56 -5.42
C GLU A 165 16.71 -3.43 -6.06
N LEU A 166 16.08 -4.32 -5.27
CA LEU A 166 14.93 -5.11 -5.74
C LEU A 166 13.77 -4.21 -6.18
N ARG A 167 13.42 -3.19 -5.39
CA ARG A 167 12.37 -2.22 -5.75
C ARG A 167 12.68 -1.49 -7.06
N SER A 168 13.92 -1.07 -7.24
CA SER A 168 14.37 -0.40 -8.45
C SER A 168 14.23 -1.31 -9.68
N PHE A 169 14.60 -2.57 -9.54
CA PHE A 169 14.42 -3.59 -10.58
C PHE A 169 12.93 -3.79 -10.92
N LEU A 170 12.10 -4.04 -9.91
CA LEU A 170 10.65 -4.23 -10.11
C LEU A 170 9.99 -3.01 -10.74
N PHE A 171 10.39 -1.81 -10.33
CA PHE A 171 9.88 -0.57 -10.93
C PHE A 171 10.18 -0.50 -12.42
N GLN A 172 11.40 -0.82 -12.83
CA GLN A 172 11.80 -0.77 -14.24
C GLN A 172 11.19 -1.88 -15.07
N ARG A 173 11.23 -3.12 -14.58
CA ARG A 173 10.90 -4.32 -15.36
C ARG A 173 9.42 -4.69 -15.28
N MET A 174 8.71 -4.34 -14.22
CA MET A 174 7.30 -4.66 -14.00
C MET A 174 6.42 -3.43 -14.15
N TYR A 175 6.56 -2.41 -13.28
CA TYR A 175 5.66 -1.26 -13.27
C TYR A 175 5.72 -0.42 -14.55
N ARG A 176 6.89 -0.35 -15.19
CA ARG A 176 7.05 0.31 -16.49
C ARG A 176 6.88 -0.61 -17.71
N HIS A 177 6.50 -1.86 -17.47
CA HIS A 177 6.26 -2.77 -18.57
C HIS A 177 5.06 -2.33 -19.42
N TYR A 178 5.18 -2.44 -20.77
CA TYR A 178 4.17 -1.91 -21.69
C TYR A 178 2.74 -2.48 -21.45
N LYS A 179 2.63 -3.78 -21.08
CA LYS A 179 1.34 -4.41 -20.75
C LYS A 179 0.69 -3.73 -19.55
N VAL A 180 1.46 -3.46 -18.48
CA VAL A 180 1.00 -2.77 -17.27
C VAL A 180 0.58 -1.35 -17.62
N ASN A 181 1.41 -0.62 -18.38
CA ASN A 181 1.08 0.73 -18.81
C ASN A 181 -0.21 0.80 -19.64
N ARG A 182 -0.45 -0.19 -20.53
CA ARG A 182 -1.71 -0.26 -21.31
C ARG A 182 -2.91 -0.44 -20.39
N MET A 183 -2.83 -1.33 -19.41
CA MET A 183 -3.92 -1.57 -18.46
C MET A 183 -4.16 -0.37 -17.56
N ALA A 184 -3.11 0.25 -17.03
CA ALA A 184 -3.19 1.46 -16.22
C ALA A 184 -3.82 2.63 -17.01
N ASN A 185 -3.45 2.81 -18.29
CA ASN A 185 -4.07 3.83 -19.14
C ASN A 185 -5.55 3.51 -19.45
N LYS A 186 -5.91 2.24 -19.65
CA LYS A 186 -7.32 1.85 -19.81
C LYS A 186 -8.10 2.18 -18.54
N ALA A 187 -7.63 1.76 -17.37
CA ALA A 187 -8.28 2.05 -16.09
C ALA A 187 -8.45 3.56 -15.85
N LYS A 188 -7.37 4.34 -16.09
CA LYS A 188 -7.43 5.79 -15.98
C LYS A 188 -8.51 6.40 -16.86
N ARG A 189 -8.63 5.95 -18.13
CA ARG A 189 -9.66 6.45 -19.06
C ARG A 189 -11.06 6.11 -18.58
N VAL A 190 -11.30 4.87 -18.15
CA VAL A 190 -12.59 4.43 -17.60
C VAL A 190 -13.00 5.30 -16.42
N ILE A 191 -12.12 5.46 -15.41
CA ILE A 191 -12.42 6.26 -14.23
C ILE A 191 -12.64 7.73 -14.59
N THR A 192 -11.83 8.30 -15.48
CA THR A 192 -11.98 9.69 -15.91
C THR A 192 -13.32 9.89 -16.63
N SER A 193 -13.69 9.02 -17.57
CA SER A 193 -14.95 9.13 -18.30
C SER A 193 -16.16 9.01 -17.36
N LEU A 194 -16.17 8.05 -16.44
CA LEU A 194 -17.22 7.91 -15.43
C LEU A 194 -17.32 9.14 -14.53
N PHE A 195 -16.19 9.65 -14.06
CA PHE A 195 -16.14 10.83 -13.19
C PHE A 195 -16.69 12.08 -13.90
N GLU A 196 -16.25 12.34 -15.12
CA GLU A 196 -16.69 13.48 -15.92
C GLU A 196 -18.19 13.40 -16.23
N LEU A 197 -18.70 12.22 -16.59
CA LEU A 197 -20.13 12.01 -16.83
C LEU A 197 -20.95 12.29 -15.56
N PHE A 198 -20.62 11.68 -14.43
CA PHE A 198 -21.40 11.85 -13.19
C PHE A 198 -21.28 13.25 -12.59
N MET A 199 -20.19 13.98 -12.90
CA MET A 199 -20.06 15.39 -12.55
C MET A 199 -20.94 16.29 -13.42
N SER A 200 -21.04 16.03 -14.72
CA SER A 200 -21.87 16.82 -15.65
C SER A 200 -23.34 16.47 -15.60
N GLU A 201 -23.63 15.17 -15.39
CA GLU A 201 -24.99 14.62 -15.39
C GLU A 201 -25.25 13.81 -14.11
N PRO A 202 -25.46 14.46 -12.95
CA PRO A 202 -25.69 13.76 -11.67
C PRO A 202 -26.91 12.85 -11.66
N SER A 203 -27.86 13.08 -12.57
CA SER A 203 -29.04 12.23 -12.79
C SER A 203 -28.70 10.82 -13.28
N CYS A 204 -27.49 10.60 -13.80
CA CYS A 204 -26.96 9.28 -14.16
C CYS A 204 -26.46 8.45 -12.98
N LEU A 205 -26.32 9.06 -11.78
CA LEU A 205 -26.02 8.31 -10.57
C LEU A 205 -27.24 7.51 -10.08
N PRO A 206 -27.06 6.37 -9.37
CA PRO A 206 -28.14 5.70 -8.65
C PRO A 206 -28.83 6.65 -7.67
N SER A 207 -30.12 6.46 -7.42
CA SER A 207 -30.96 7.39 -6.65
C SER A 207 -30.42 7.68 -5.24
N GLU A 208 -29.79 6.68 -4.60
CA GLU A 208 -29.17 6.83 -3.29
C GLU A 208 -27.90 7.72 -3.28
N TRP A 209 -27.33 7.97 -4.47
CA TRP A 209 -26.16 8.84 -4.69
C TRP A 209 -26.53 10.19 -5.33
N GLN A 210 -27.82 10.39 -5.64
CA GLN A 210 -28.36 11.67 -6.12
C GLN A 210 -28.71 12.54 -4.92
N HIS A 211 -27.78 13.38 -4.48
CA HIS A 211 -28.08 14.42 -3.48
C HIS A 211 -28.65 15.66 -4.20
N ASP A 212 -29.55 16.38 -3.50
CA ASP A 212 -30.19 17.57 -4.05
C ASP A 212 -29.15 18.60 -4.47
N SER A 213 -28.86 18.65 -5.79
CA SER A 213 -27.73 19.37 -6.36
C SER A 213 -27.90 20.90 -6.36
N SER A 214 -29.06 21.42 -5.92
CA SER A 214 -29.38 22.86 -5.95
C SER A 214 -28.53 23.72 -5.01
N HIS A 215 -27.83 23.13 -4.04
CA HIS A 215 -27.01 23.84 -3.03
C HIS A 215 -25.64 23.22 -2.74
N ILE A 216 -25.22 22.17 -3.48
CA ILE A 216 -23.97 21.49 -3.20
C ILE A 216 -22.83 22.22 -3.92
N LYS A 217 -21.81 22.66 -3.16
CA LYS A 217 -20.57 23.19 -3.71
C LYS A 217 -19.90 22.11 -4.60
N ASN A 218 -19.33 22.49 -5.72
CA ASN A 218 -18.62 21.59 -6.67
C ASN A 218 -17.72 20.54 -6.00
N THR A 219 -17.10 20.88 -4.87
CA THR A 219 -16.21 19.99 -4.11
C THR A 219 -16.97 18.84 -3.43
N ALA A 220 -18.16 19.10 -2.88
CA ALA A 220 -18.96 18.04 -2.23
C ALA A 220 -19.54 17.06 -3.27
N GLN A 221 -19.98 17.58 -4.42
CA GLN A 221 -20.40 16.74 -5.55
C GLN A 221 -19.24 15.87 -6.06
N ALA A 222 -18.06 16.47 -6.26
CA ALA A 222 -16.87 15.74 -6.70
C ALA A 222 -16.48 14.62 -5.70
N ARG A 223 -16.63 14.88 -4.39
CA ARG A 223 -16.40 13.88 -3.36
C ARG A 223 -17.41 12.73 -3.45
N ASN A 224 -18.69 13.05 -3.57
CA ASN A 224 -19.75 12.04 -3.70
C ASN A 224 -19.55 11.14 -4.93
N VAL A 225 -19.24 11.74 -6.08
CA VAL A 225 -18.91 11.00 -7.30
C VAL A 225 -17.67 10.12 -7.12
N ALA A 226 -16.63 10.65 -6.49
CA ALA A 226 -15.41 9.90 -6.22
C ALA A 226 -15.68 8.71 -5.29
N ASP A 227 -16.49 8.90 -4.23
CA ASP A 227 -16.86 7.84 -3.29
C ASP A 227 -17.72 6.75 -3.96
N TYR A 228 -18.63 7.12 -4.86
CA TYR A 228 -19.38 6.17 -5.66
C TYR A 228 -18.48 5.31 -6.55
N ILE A 229 -17.57 5.95 -7.30
CA ILE A 229 -16.63 5.23 -8.18
C ILE A 229 -15.66 4.37 -7.34
N ALA A 230 -15.17 4.87 -6.22
CA ALA A 230 -14.28 4.12 -5.33
C ALA A 230 -14.94 2.88 -4.70
N GLY A 231 -16.27 2.88 -4.57
CA GLY A 231 -17.05 1.72 -4.14
C GLY A 231 -17.22 0.63 -5.20
N MET A 232 -16.84 0.89 -6.45
CA MET A 232 -16.96 -0.10 -7.55
C MET A 232 -15.81 -1.13 -7.48
N THR A 233 -16.14 -2.37 -7.84
CA THR A 233 -15.10 -3.33 -8.24
C THR A 233 -14.65 -3.02 -9.67
N ASP A 234 -13.44 -3.45 -10.06
CA ASP A 234 -12.92 -3.27 -11.43
C ASP A 234 -13.90 -3.78 -12.49
N ARG A 235 -14.50 -4.95 -12.23
CA ARG A 235 -15.48 -5.54 -13.14
C ARG A 235 -16.73 -4.66 -13.27
N TYR A 236 -17.22 -4.12 -12.16
CA TYR A 236 -18.40 -3.26 -12.16
C TYR A 236 -18.10 -1.94 -12.88
N ALA A 237 -16.99 -1.31 -12.62
CA ALA A 237 -16.59 -0.08 -13.31
C ALA A 237 -16.46 -0.25 -14.82
N LEU A 238 -15.92 -1.38 -15.29
CA LEU A 238 -15.83 -1.70 -16.72
C LEU A 238 -17.21 -1.91 -17.36
N LEU A 239 -18.10 -2.65 -16.69
CA LEU A 239 -19.47 -2.87 -17.17
C LEU A 239 -20.30 -1.59 -17.19
N GLU A 240 -20.13 -0.74 -16.18
CA GLU A 240 -20.82 0.53 -16.09
C GLU A 240 -20.34 1.50 -17.18
N HIS A 241 -19.03 1.52 -17.43
CA HIS A 241 -18.47 2.29 -18.53
C HIS A 241 -19.03 1.80 -19.89
N GLU A 242 -19.07 0.51 -20.13
CA GLU A 242 -19.64 -0.07 -21.35
C GLU A 242 -21.12 0.31 -21.54
N ARG A 243 -21.91 0.27 -20.45
CA ARG A 243 -23.35 0.64 -20.50
C ARG A 243 -23.60 2.12 -20.82
N LEU A 244 -22.68 2.99 -20.41
CA LEU A 244 -22.88 4.44 -20.51
C LEU A 244 -22.23 5.05 -21.75
N PHE A 245 -21.26 4.38 -22.37
CA PHE A 245 -20.45 4.94 -23.46
C PHE A 245 -20.43 4.10 -24.76
N ASP A 246 -20.86 2.83 -24.72
CA ASP A 246 -20.94 1.93 -25.87
C ASP A 246 -22.40 1.64 -26.24
#